data_eabcce1333c9d691e0a6e71bab29a2da
#
_entry.id   eabcce1333c9d691e0a6e71bab29a2da
#
_cell.length_a   1.000
_cell.length_b   1.000
_cell.length_c   1.000
_cell.angle_alpha   90.00
_cell.angle_beta   90.00
_cell.angle_gamma   90.00
#
_symmetry.space_group_name_H-M   'P 1'
#
loop_
_entity.id
_entity.type
_entity.pdbx_description
1 polymer ?
#
loop_
_entity_poly.entity_id
_entity_poly.type
_entity_poly.pdbx_seq_one_letter_code
_entity_poly.pdbx_strand_id
1 'polypeptide(L)'
;SAPAKVFSPQESFGSVATYSRLFDATPAQTCEAARRALLSQGYLINTTGADLVEGRKSFQPQANAHLQMMIRVVCVPESANGQVSLGFVTALQDQYTLKKTNNSASLGVGGVGSVSLPVMSSDEAMVKVGSETIASDRFYDSFFDLIQRYLVMGELPVQ
;
A
#
# COMPACT_ATOMS: atom_id res chain seq x y z
N SER A 1 17.02 -2.86 35.98
CA SER A 1 16.64 -3.13 34.60
C SER A 1 15.71 -2.05 34.15
N ALA A 2 15.96 -1.58 32.98
CA ALA A 2 15.15 -0.53 32.44
C ALA A 2 13.78 -1.06 32.03
N PRO A 3 12.73 -0.35 32.33
CA PRO A 3 11.42 -0.79 31.92
C PRO A 3 11.32 -0.78 30.40
N ALA A 4 10.60 -1.72 29.88
CA ALA A 4 10.39 -1.78 28.47
C ALA A 4 9.65 -0.52 28.04
N LYS A 5 10.08 0.04 26.93
CA LYS A 5 9.39 1.19 26.41
C LYS A 5 8.07 0.75 25.88
N VAL A 6 7.02 1.26 26.43
CA VAL A 6 5.70 1.04 25.91
C VAL A 6 5.44 2.18 24.95
N PHE A 7 5.25 1.86 23.68
CA PHE A 7 4.90 2.87 22.73
C PHE A 7 3.42 3.14 22.83
N SER A 8 3.08 4.31 23.30
CA SER A 8 1.70 4.76 23.23
C SER A 8 1.58 5.60 21.99
N PRO A 9 0.75 5.21 21.06
CA PRO A 9 0.54 6.06 19.90
C PRO A 9 -0.04 7.39 20.36
N GLN A 10 0.61 8.45 19.93
CA GLN A 10 0.09 9.77 20.21
C GLN A 10 -0.63 10.23 18.97
N GLU A 11 -1.94 10.19 19.02
CA GLU A 11 -2.74 10.67 17.96
C GLU A 11 -3.18 12.08 18.25
N SER A 12 -2.97 12.97 17.29
CA SER A 12 -3.55 14.27 17.38
C SER A 12 -4.35 14.47 16.10
N PHE A 13 -5.65 14.50 16.23
CA PHE A 13 -6.54 14.64 15.08
C PHE A 13 -6.55 16.12 14.68
N GLY A 14 -5.72 16.45 13.70
CA GLY A 14 -5.55 17.83 13.29
C GLY A 14 -6.17 18.10 11.94
N SER A 15 -5.36 18.33 10.93
CA SER A 15 -5.83 18.74 9.62
C SER A 15 -6.58 17.63 8.91
N VAL A 16 -7.70 17.94 8.27
CA VAL A 16 -8.45 17.00 7.47
C VAL A 16 -7.97 17.00 6.02
N ALA A 17 -7.04 17.86 5.67
CA ALA A 17 -6.70 18.08 4.26
C ALA A 17 -5.67 17.12 3.68
N THR A 18 -4.91 16.43 4.51
CA THR A 18 -3.82 15.58 4.00
C THR A 18 -4.35 14.37 3.25
N TYR A 19 -5.31 13.67 3.84
CA TYR A 19 -5.75 12.37 3.34
C TYR A 19 -7.08 12.43 2.58
N SER A 20 -7.58 13.61 2.29
CA SER A 20 -8.85 13.73 1.60
C SER A 20 -8.89 14.94 0.68
N ARG A 21 -9.71 14.85 -0.37
CA ARG A 21 -9.94 15.96 -1.29
C ARG A 21 -11.33 15.83 -1.91
N LEU A 22 -11.97 16.97 -2.13
CA LEU A 22 -13.23 17.03 -2.84
C LEU A 22 -13.01 16.96 -4.34
N PHE A 23 -13.86 16.23 -5.02
CA PHE A 23 -13.86 16.14 -6.47
C PHE A 23 -15.26 16.42 -7.01
N ASP A 24 -15.32 17.16 -8.10
CA ASP A 24 -16.57 17.46 -8.77
C ASP A 24 -16.94 16.28 -9.67
N ALA A 25 -17.25 15.18 -9.07
CA ALA A 25 -17.55 13.92 -9.74
C ALA A 25 -18.24 12.98 -8.75
N THR A 26 -18.98 12.01 -9.26
CA THR A 26 -19.62 11.01 -8.41
C THR A 26 -18.57 10.13 -7.74
N PRO A 27 -18.89 9.45 -6.63
CA PRO A 27 -17.95 8.51 -6.03
C PRO A 27 -17.44 7.45 -7.00
N ALA A 28 -18.31 6.92 -7.83
CA ALA A 28 -17.91 5.91 -8.81
C ALA A 28 -16.93 6.48 -9.84
N GLN A 29 -17.15 7.71 -10.30
CA GLN A 29 -16.25 8.37 -11.24
C GLN A 29 -14.90 8.65 -10.59
N THR A 30 -14.91 9.13 -9.36
CA THR A 30 -13.68 9.46 -8.63
C THR A 30 -12.85 8.19 -8.37
N CYS A 31 -13.48 7.12 -7.93
CA CYS A 31 -12.75 5.88 -7.70
C CYS A 31 -12.31 5.21 -9.01
N GLU A 32 -13.03 5.35 -10.11
CA GLU A 32 -12.56 4.88 -11.40
C GLU A 32 -11.32 5.68 -11.86
N ALA A 33 -11.34 7.00 -11.65
CA ALA A 33 -10.17 7.82 -11.96
C ALA A 33 -8.98 7.42 -11.07
N ALA A 34 -9.23 7.12 -9.81
CA ALA A 34 -8.17 6.65 -8.91
C ALA A 34 -7.60 5.31 -9.37
N ARG A 35 -8.44 4.39 -9.83
CA ARG A 35 -7.97 3.12 -10.37
C ARG A 35 -7.04 3.34 -11.57
N ARG A 36 -7.42 4.23 -12.46
CA ARG A 36 -6.59 4.56 -13.62
C ARG A 36 -5.29 5.26 -13.20
N ALA A 37 -5.36 6.13 -12.20
CA ALA A 37 -4.17 6.77 -11.67
C ALA A 37 -3.18 5.73 -11.14
N LEU A 38 -3.68 4.77 -10.37
CA LEU A 38 -2.83 3.68 -9.85
C LEU A 38 -2.23 2.85 -10.98
N LEU A 39 -3.04 2.47 -11.95
CA LEU A 39 -2.56 1.70 -13.08
C LEU A 39 -1.48 2.45 -13.85
N SER A 40 -1.64 3.77 -14.00
CA SER A 40 -0.67 4.59 -14.74
C SER A 40 0.69 4.63 -14.06
N GLN A 41 0.75 4.36 -12.78
CA GLN A 41 1.99 4.37 -12.00
C GLN A 41 2.52 2.95 -11.75
N GLY A 42 1.95 1.96 -12.40
CA GLY A 42 2.44 0.59 -12.30
C GLY A 42 1.93 -0.19 -11.11
N TYR A 43 0.85 0.26 -10.49
CA TYR A 43 0.26 -0.49 -9.38
C TYR A 43 -0.58 -1.65 -9.92
N LEU A 44 -0.57 -2.74 -9.18
CA LEU A 44 -1.48 -3.85 -9.43
C LEU A 44 -2.73 -3.62 -8.58
N ILE A 45 -3.88 -3.71 -9.20
CA ILE A 45 -5.13 -3.49 -8.47
C ILE A 45 -5.56 -4.81 -7.83
N ASN A 46 -5.65 -4.81 -6.52
CA ASN A 46 -6.02 -6.01 -5.79
C ASN A 46 -7.46 -5.98 -5.25
N THR A 47 -8.05 -4.82 -5.14
CA THR A 47 -9.45 -4.69 -4.70
C THR A 47 -10.09 -3.54 -5.44
N THR A 48 -11.28 -3.74 -5.95
CA THR A 48 -11.99 -2.69 -6.65
C THR A 48 -13.49 -2.83 -6.40
N GLY A 49 -14.16 -1.70 -6.35
CA GLY A 49 -15.60 -1.61 -6.16
C GLY A 49 -16.07 -0.25 -6.63
N ALA A 50 -17.34 0.05 -6.48
CA ALA A 50 -17.89 1.32 -6.92
C ALA A 50 -17.34 2.51 -6.13
N ASP A 51 -16.97 2.28 -4.89
CA ASP A 51 -16.53 3.35 -3.98
C ASP A 51 -15.19 3.04 -3.32
N LEU A 52 -14.47 2.02 -3.78
CA LEU A 52 -13.22 1.60 -3.16
C LEU A 52 -12.28 1.07 -4.23
N VAL A 53 -11.02 1.46 -4.17
CA VAL A 53 -9.99 0.84 -4.98
C VAL A 53 -8.72 0.74 -4.15
N GLU A 54 -8.01 -0.37 -4.31
CA GLU A 54 -6.79 -0.60 -3.60
C GLU A 54 -5.77 -1.20 -4.54
N GLY A 55 -4.57 -0.67 -4.51
CA GLY A 55 -3.48 -1.13 -5.36
C GLY A 55 -2.18 -1.30 -4.61
N ARG A 56 -1.30 -2.14 -5.13
CA ARG A 56 0.00 -2.42 -4.54
C ARG A 56 1.10 -2.33 -5.58
N LYS A 57 2.24 -1.89 -5.13
CA LYS A 57 3.44 -1.81 -5.95
C LYS A 57 4.65 -2.16 -5.10
N SER A 58 5.52 -2.98 -5.65
CA SER A 58 6.71 -3.44 -4.94
C SER A 58 7.95 -2.72 -5.44
N PHE A 59 8.85 -2.43 -4.55
CA PHE A 59 10.12 -1.79 -4.85
C PHE A 59 11.25 -2.56 -4.19
N GLN A 60 12.38 -2.58 -4.83
CA GLN A 60 13.56 -3.23 -4.25
C GLN A 60 14.71 -2.23 -4.27
N PRO A 61 14.82 -1.37 -3.25
CA PRO A 61 15.88 -0.36 -3.22
C PRO A 61 17.27 -0.96 -3.06
N GLN A 62 17.39 -2.13 -2.47
CA GLN A 62 18.65 -2.83 -2.28
C GLN A 62 18.42 -4.31 -2.42
N ALA A 63 19.49 -5.08 -2.54
CA ALA A 63 19.40 -6.51 -2.80
C ALA A 63 18.61 -7.27 -1.73
N ASN A 64 18.71 -6.86 -0.47
CA ASN A 64 18.03 -7.53 0.63
C ASN A 64 16.92 -6.71 1.25
N ALA A 65 16.56 -5.60 0.65
CA ALA A 65 15.53 -4.73 1.18
C ALA A 65 14.40 -4.59 0.17
N HIS A 66 13.19 -4.89 0.59
CA HIS A 66 12.03 -4.83 -0.26
C HIS A 66 10.98 -3.94 0.40
N LEU A 67 10.37 -3.09 -0.41
CA LEU A 67 9.29 -2.22 0.03
C LEU A 67 8.04 -2.57 -0.75
N GLN A 68 6.92 -2.53 -0.08
CA GLN A 68 5.64 -2.65 -0.75
C GLN A 68 4.79 -1.44 -0.40
N MET A 69 4.31 -0.77 -1.40
CA MET A 69 3.37 0.32 -1.22
C MET A 69 1.97 -0.20 -1.45
N MET A 70 1.05 0.14 -0.55
CA MET A 70 -0.36 -0.12 -0.76
C MET A 70 -1.08 1.21 -0.68
N ILE A 71 -1.90 1.52 -1.66
CA ILE A 71 -2.70 2.73 -1.66
C ILE A 71 -4.16 2.33 -1.72
N ARG A 72 -4.93 2.83 -0.75
CA ARG A 72 -6.37 2.60 -0.68
C ARG A 72 -7.09 3.91 -0.90
N VAL A 73 -8.08 3.90 -1.77
CA VAL A 73 -8.93 5.07 -2.03
C VAL A 73 -10.36 4.70 -1.73
N VAL A 74 -11.02 5.51 -0.94
CA VAL A 74 -12.45 5.34 -0.63
C VAL A 74 -13.14 6.62 -1.09
N CYS A 75 -14.21 6.47 -1.85
CA CYS A 75 -14.92 7.60 -2.42
C CYS A 75 -16.34 7.64 -1.86
N VAL A 76 -16.69 8.76 -1.24
CA VAL A 76 -18.02 8.90 -0.62
C VAL A 76 -18.75 10.10 -1.20
N PRO A 77 -20.08 10.05 -1.29
CA PRO A 77 -20.81 11.20 -1.78
C PRO A 77 -20.79 12.34 -0.77
N GLU A 78 -20.57 13.56 -1.26
CA GLU A 78 -20.52 14.71 -0.39
C GLU A 78 -21.70 15.66 -0.62
N SER A 79 -22.41 15.51 -1.70
CA SER A 79 -23.59 16.31 -1.97
C SER A 79 -24.84 15.44 -1.99
N ALA A 80 -26.00 16.05 -1.75
CA ALA A 80 -27.24 15.30 -1.72
C ALA A 80 -27.57 14.64 -3.06
N ASN A 81 -27.13 15.23 -4.18
CA ASN A 81 -27.38 14.66 -5.49
C ASN A 81 -26.30 13.67 -5.93
N GLY A 82 -25.29 13.43 -5.10
CA GLY A 82 -24.22 12.49 -5.41
C GLY A 82 -23.25 12.94 -6.50
N GLN A 83 -23.29 14.20 -6.91
CA GLN A 83 -22.45 14.69 -8.00
C GLN A 83 -21.08 15.21 -7.53
N VAL A 84 -20.89 15.33 -6.24
CA VAL A 84 -19.62 15.72 -5.63
C VAL A 84 -19.23 14.62 -4.68
N SER A 85 -17.97 14.23 -4.71
CA SER A 85 -17.47 13.19 -3.83
C SER A 85 -16.25 13.65 -3.05
N LEU A 86 -16.04 12.99 -1.93
CA LEU A 86 -14.85 13.16 -1.14
C LEU A 86 -14.02 11.91 -1.32
N GLY A 87 -12.79 12.06 -1.76
CA GLY A 87 -11.87 10.95 -1.89
C GLY A 87 -10.96 10.89 -0.69
N PHE A 88 -10.94 9.76 0.00
CA PHE A 88 -10.01 9.52 1.09
C PHE A 88 -8.93 8.58 0.61
N VAL A 89 -7.68 8.95 0.79
CA VAL A 89 -6.54 8.16 0.35
C VAL A 89 -5.64 7.87 1.53
N THR A 90 -5.28 6.62 1.69
CA THR A 90 -4.30 6.19 2.68
C THR A 90 -3.25 5.34 1.98
N ALA A 91 -2.00 5.66 2.19
CA ALA A 91 -0.90 4.89 1.63
C ALA A 91 -0.05 4.31 2.76
N LEU A 92 0.21 3.02 2.66
CA LEU A 92 1.06 2.30 3.61
C LEU A 92 2.32 1.85 2.90
N GLN A 93 3.42 1.93 3.60
CA GLN A 93 4.68 1.41 3.12
C GLN A 93 5.12 0.31 4.06
N ASP A 94 5.23 -0.90 3.54
CA ASP A 94 5.69 -2.06 4.29
C ASP A 94 7.13 -2.37 3.88
N GLN A 95 7.96 -2.63 4.86
CA GLN A 95 9.36 -2.96 4.61
C GLN A 95 9.59 -4.42 4.94
N TYR A 96 10.28 -5.13 4.05
CA TYR A 96 10.61 -6.53 4.22
C TYR A 96 12.11 -6.71 4.06
N THR A 97 12.66 -7.65 4.78
CA THR A 97 14.05 -8.05 4.62
C THR A 97 14.10 -9.55 4.42
N LEU A 98 15.14 -10.02 3.71
CA LEU A 98 15.33 -11.44 3.52
C LEU A 98 16.10 -11.96 4.73
N LYS A 99 15.55 -12.95 5.40
CA LYS A 99 16.26 -13.61 6.45
C LYS A 99 16.44 -15.03 6.06
N LYS A 100 17.67 -15.51 6.21
CA LYS A 100 17.93 -16.89 6.02
C LYS A 100 17.44 -17.63 7.22
N THR A 101 16.49 -18.50 7.02
CA THR A 101 16.11 -19.33 8.11
C THR A 101 17.00 -20.51 8.08
N ASN A 102 17.64 -20.72 9.17
CA ASN A 102 18.49 -21.79 9.25
C ASN A 102 17.70 -22.98 9.65
N ASN A 103 17.29 -23.73 8.78
CA ASN A 103 16.58 -24.84 9.17
C ASN A 103 17.40 -25.95 9.32
N SER A 104 18.51 -25.77 9.56
CA SER A 104 19.31 -26.88 9.59
C SER A 104 19.02 -27.73 10.53
N ALA A 105 18.35 -27.54 11.15
CA ALA A 105 18.21 -28.21 12.06
C ALA A 105 18.10 -29.40 12.00
N SER A 106 18.15 -29.61 11.75
CA SER A 106 17.84 -30.53 11.96
C SER A 106 18.00 -31.57 12.13
N LEU A 107 18.33 -31.69 11.91
CA LEU A 107 18.40 -32.68 11.88
C LEU A 107 19.12 -33.47 12.27
N GLY A 108 19.62 -33.34 12.66
CA GLY A 108 20.50 -33.96 13.10
C GLY A 108 20.39 -35.06 13.58
N VAL A 109 19.98 -35.49 13.70
CA VAL A 109 19.85 -36.37 14.26
C VAL A 109 20.19 -37.50 14.10
N GLY A 110 20.31 -38.00 14.61
CA GLY A 110 20.50 -39.23 14.63
C GLY A 110 21.25 -39.77 13.88
N GLY A 111 21.74 -39.32 13.57
CA GLY A 111 22.63 -39.79 13.09
C GLY A 111 22.79 -40.78 12.26
N VAL A 112 22.33 -41.33 12.03
CA VAL A 112 22.64 -42.25 11.38
C VAL A 112 22.44 -42.03 10.05
N GLY A 113 23.03 -42.08 9.48
CA GLY A 113 22.90 -42.03 8.28
C GLY A 113 22.47 -41.06 7.57
N SER A 114 22.56 -40.46 7.80
CA SER A 114 22.15 -39.52 7.38
C SER A 114 22.28 -38.98 6.23
N VAL A 115 21.72 -38.97 5.64
CA VAL A 115 21.75 -38.44 4.58
C VAL A 115 21.38 -37.19 4.50
N SER A 116 22.07 -36.52 4.49
CA SER A 116 21.76 -35.31 4.46
C SER A 116 21.32 -34.88 3.20
N LEU A 117 20.27 -34.82 2.98
CA LEU A 117 19.87 -34.22 1.95
C LEU A 117 20.20 -32.86 1.97
N PRO A 118 20.76 -32.33 1.22
CA PRO A 118 21.06 -30.99 1.19
C PRO A 118 19.86 -30.32 0.83
N VAL A 119 19.25 -30.05 1.74
CA VAL A 119 18.20 -29.40 1.50
C VAL A 119 18.55 -28.12 1.15
N MET A 120 18.60 -27.80 0.19
CA MET A 120 18.92 -26.66 -0.15
C MET A 120 18.15 -25.65 0.08
N SER A 121 17.65 -25.56 0.64
CA SER A 121 16.90 -24.61 0.94
C SER A 121 17.47 -23.42 1.18
N SER A 122 17.54 -22.77 0.46
CA SER A 122 17.71 -21.55 0.73
C SER A 122 16.53 -21.08 1.30
N ASP A 123 16.39 -21.21 2.41
CA ASP A 123 15.27 -20.75 2.98
C ASP A 123 15.41 -19.31 3.24
N GLU A 124 15.34 -18.53 2.25
CA GLU A 124 15.26 -17.12 2.46
C GLU A 124 13.81 -16.78 2.54
N ALA A 125 13.35 -16.33 3.68
CA ALA A 125 12.00 -15.86 3.84
C ALA A 125 11.99 -14.34 3.92
N MET A 126 11.01 -13.75 3.28
CA MET A 126 10.78 -12.32 3.39
C MET A 126 10.07 -12.05 4.70
N VAL A 127 10.68 -11.30 5.56
CA VAL A 127 10.12 -10.98 6.87
C VAL A 127 9.78 -9.49 6.92
N LYS A 128 8.57 -9.19 7.30
CA LYS A 128 8.14 -7.80 7.43
C LYS A 128 8.80 -7.21 8.67
N VAL A 129 9.55 -6.17 8.48
CA VAL A 129 10.29 -5.52 9.57
C VAL A 129 9.76 -4.15 9.91
N GLY A 130 8.83 -3.63 9.16
CA GLY A 130 8.24 -2.33 9.44
C GLY A 130 7.02 -2.07 8.59
N SER A 131 6.15 -1.22 9.09
CA SER A 131 4.97 -0.75 8.38
C SER A 131 4.70 0.68 8.82
N GLU A 132 4.42 1.55 7.87
CA GLU A 132 4.25 2.95 8.17
C GLU A 132 3.26 3.57 7.23
N THR A 133 2.37 4.39 7.75
CA THR A 133 1.50 5.21 6.93
C THR A 133 2.31 6.39 6.39
N ILE A 134 2.24 6.61 5.10
CA ILE A 134 2.89 7.77 4.51
C ILE A 134 2.16 9.02 4.95
N ALA A 135 2.92 9.98 5.47
CA ALA A 135 2.35 11.21 6.01
C ALA A 135 2.70 12.46 5.19
N SER A 136 3.41 12.31 4.10
CA SER A 136 3.84 13.46 3.30
C SER A 136 2.68 14.10 2.56
N ASP A 137 2.41 15.36 2.84
CA ASP A 137 1.37 16.11 2.14
C ASP A 137 1.62 16.13 0.65
N ARG A 138 2.88 16.27 0.25
CA ARG A 138 3.22 16.31 -1.18
C ARG A 138 2.86 15.01 -1.89
N PHE A 139 3.03 13.88 -1.22
CA PHE A 139 2.66 12.59 -1.80
C PHE A 139 1.17 12.56 -2.12
N TYR A 140 0.33 12.94 -1.15
CA TYR A 140 -1.11 12.91 -1.34
C TYR A 140 -1.59 13.96 -2.34
N ASP A 141 -1.06 15.17 -2.28
CA ASP A 141 -1.43 16.21 -3.24
C ASP A 141 -1.09 15.78 -4.66
N SER A 142 0.06 15.16 -4.86
CA SER A 142 0.46 14.67 -6.16
C SER A 142 -0.46 13.57 -6.67
N PHE A 143 -0.87 12.67 -5.79
CA PHE A 143 -1.77 11.59 -6.16
C PHE A 143 -3.19 12.13 -6.44
N PHE A 144 -3.68 13.06 -5.65
CA PHE A 144 -4.98 13.70 -5.88
C PHE A 144 -4.98 14.46 -7.22
N ASP A 145 -3.88 15.14 -7.53
CA ASP A 145 -3.76 15.82 -8.82
C ASP A 145 -3.82 14.83 -9.98
N LEU A 146 -3.26 13.66 -9.80
CA LEU A 146 -3.29 12.63 -10.84
C LEU A 146 -4.72 12.09 -11.01
N ILE A 147 -5.46 11.89 -9.92
CA ILE A 147 -6.87 11.51 -9.98
C ILE A 147 -7.65 12.57 -10.78
N GLN A 148 -7.40 13.86 -10.48
CA GLN A 148 -8.07 14.94 -11.16
C GLN A 148 -7.82 14.92 -12.67
N ARG A 149 -6.60 14.62 -13.08
CA ARG A 149 -6.28 14.51 -14.51
C ARG A 149 -7.10 13.40 -15.17
N TYR A 150 -7.23 12.27 -14.52
CA TYR A 150 -8.01 11.16 -15.07
C TYR A 150 -9.51 11.47 -15.10
N LEU A 151 -10.01 12.27 -14.16
CA LEU A 151 -11.38 12.74 -14.23
C LEU A 151 -11.60 13.63 -15.43
N VAL A 152 -10.68 14.54 -15.71
CA VAL A 152 -10.77 15.41 -16.88
C VAL A 152 -10.67 14.60 -18.16
N MET A 153 -9.78 13.63 -18.23
CA MET A 153 -9.69 12.75 -19.39
C MET A 153 -10.98 11.97 -19.62
N GLY A 154 -11.64 11.55 -18.56
CA GLY A 154 -12.90 10.84 -18.68
C GLY A 154 -14.04 11.66 -19.24
N GLU A 155 -13.92 13.00 -19.20
CA GLU A 155 -14.91 13.90 -19.76
C GLU A 155 -14.66 14.21 -21.22
N LEU A 156 -13.51 13.82 -21.78
CA LEU A 156 -13.21 14.12 -23.17
C LEU A 156 -14.02 13.20 -24.08
N PRO A 157 -14.51 13.72 -25.21
CA PRO A 157 -15.27 12.87 -26.11
C PRO A 157 -14.37 11.80 -26.74
N VAL A 158 -14.93 10.62 -26.87
CA VAL A 158 -14.23 9.53 -27.52
C VAL A 158 -14.39 9.72 -29.01
N GLN A 159 -13.30 9.75 -29.73
CA GLN A 159 -13.34 9.90 -31.17
C GLN A 159 -13.21 8.57 -31.84
#